data_74121e75aec14271c32d7b4970c590a8
#
_entry.id   74121e75aec14271c32d7b4970c590a8
#
_cell.length_a   1.000
_cell.length_b   1.000
_cell.length_c   1.000
_cell.angle_alpha   90.00
_cell.angle_beta   90.00
_cell.angle_gamma   90.00
#
_symmetry.space_group_name_H-M   'P 1'
#
loop_
_entity.id
_entity.type
_entity.pdbx_description
1 polymer ?
#
loop_
_entity_poly.entity_id
_entity_poly.type
_entity_poly.pdbx_seq_one_letter_code
_entity_poly.pdbx_strand_id
1 'polypeptide(L)'
;MKKISTLALALSAVISTSAMAANEVNVYSYRQPYLIEPMLKDFEKDTGVKVNVIFADKGLVDRVKREGELSPADVLLTVDISRVMEIVKEGLAQPIHSETLEKNIPAQFRDSKDEWFALTTRARAIYTAKDRVGKLPADFTYYDLAKPEYKGKVCVRSGKNAYNVSLVASMITHDGEAKAKAFLEGLKANLAQKPQGGDRDQVKAIKEGICDYALGNSYYFGKMLDDEKQRSWAEAVYINFPNQKAQGTHVNISGVAIAKHAPNKANAVKLVEYLSGDKAQHLYAELNHEYPVKPGVERSKLVASWGEFKADDIALEKIAENYDKALKLIDEVKFDL
;
A
#
# COMPACT_ATOMS: atom_id res chain seq x y z
N MET A 1 33.07 -60.58 -58.24
CA MET A 1 32.76 -60.43 -56.77
C MET A 1 32.43 -58.94 -56.55
N LYS A 2 31.14 -58.59 -56.49
CA LYS A 2 30.70 -57.19 -56.26
C LYS A 2 30.42 -56.99 -54.76
N LYS A 3 31.10 -56.05 -54.11
CA LYS A 3 30.84 -55.67 -52.74
C LYS A 3 29.72 -54.64 -52.72
N ILE A 4 28.61 -54.97 -52.06
CA ILE A 4 27.48 -54.11 -51.83
C ILE A 4 27.77 -53.41 -50.45
N SER A 5 27.97 -52.09 -50.47
CA SER A 5 28.08 -51.27 -49.28
C SER A 5 26.70 -50.78 -48.89
N THR A 6 26.22 -51.26 -47.72
CA THR A 6 24.93 -50.79 -47.13
C THR A 6 25.17 -49.51 -46.32
N LEU A 7 24.60 -48.41 -46.81
CA LEU A 7 24.61 -47.11 -46.12
C LEU A 7 23.46 -47.05 -45.10
N ALA A 8 23.74 -47.12 -43.84
CA ALA A 8 22.76 -46.98 -42.75
C ALA A 8 22.51 -45.49 -42.51
N LEU A 9 21.32 -45.02 -42.87
CA LEU A 9 20.84 -43.64 -42.59
C LEU A 9 20.31 -43.61 -41.14
N ALA A 10 21.06 -43.01 -40.20
CA ALA A 10 20.63 -42.76 -38.84
C ALA A 10 19.71 -41.54 -38.83
N LEU A 11 18.40 -41.78 -38.65
CA LEU A 11 17.41 -40.71 -38.49
C LEU A 11 17.45 -40.23 -37.02
N SER A 12 18.15 -39.14 -36.74
CA SER A 12 18.17 -38.48 -35.42
C SER A 12 16.84 -37.76 -35.21
N ALA A 13 15.92 -38.37 -34.47
CA ALA A 13 14.71 -37.69 -34.01
C ALA A 13 15.11 -36.65 -32.95
N VAL A 14 15.06 -35.39 -33.31
CA VAL A 14 15.16 -34.26 -32.36
C VAL A 14 13.85 -34.20 -31.61
N ILE A 15 13.83 -34.79 -30.42
CA ILE A 15 12.71 -34.63 -29.48
C ILE A 15 12.84 -33.20 -28.92
N SER A 16 12.10 -32.26 -29.52
CA SER A 16 11.88 -30.93 -28.94
C SER A 16 11.07 -31.12 -27.66
N THR A 17 11.74 -31.23 -26.52
CA THR A 17 11.07 -31.07 -25.23
C THR A 17 10.64 -29.63 -25.14
N SER A 18 9.40 -29.33 -25.50
CA SER A 18 8.74 -28.10 -25.10
C SER A 18 8.79 -28.08 -23.57
N ALA A 19 9.68 -27.28 -22.99
CA ALA A 19 9.58 -26.96 -21.58
C ALA A 19 8.19 -26.36 -21.39
N MET A 20 7.29 -27.13 -20.78
CA MET A 20 6.01 -26.56 -20.33
C MET A 20 6.40 -25.45 -19.35
N ALA A 21 6.12 -24.21 -19.74
CA ALA A 21 6.27 -23.08 -18.83
C ALA A 21 5.55 -23.45 -17.54
N ALA A 22 6.23 -23.32 -16.42
CA ALA A 22 5.63 -23.64 -15.13
C ALA A 22 4.34 -22.80 -14.99
N ASN A 23 3.24 -23.45 -14.61
CA ASN A 23 1.98 -22.75 -14.39
C ASN A 23 2.05 -22.02 -13.05
N GLU A 24 2.90 -20.98 -12.99
CA GLU A 24 3.19 -20.24 -11.78
C GLU A 24 3.30 -18.73 -12.05
N VAL A 25 3.28 -17.96 -10.97
CA VAL A 25 3.54 -16.52 -10.95
C VAL A 25 4.37 -16.17 -9.71
N ASN A 26 5.40 -15.34 -9.90
CA ASN A 26 6.32 -14.93 -8.83
C ASN A 26 6.01 -13.50 -8.40
N VAL A 27 5.64 -13.33 -7.14
CA VAL A 27 5.21 -12.07 -6.55
C VAL A 27 6.27 -11.54 -5.59
N TYR A 28 6.81 -10.37 -5.87
CA TYR A 28 7.64 -9.62 -4.93
C TYR A 28 6.75 -8.61 -4.20
N SER A 29 6.65 -8.74 -2.88
CA SER A 29 5.65 -8.03 -2.09
C SER A 29 6.27 -7.22 -0.95
N TYR A 30 5.99 -5.91 -0.93
CA TYR A 30 6.13 -5.07 0.26
C TYR A 30 4.95 -5.22 1.22
N ARG A 31 3.88 -5.86 0.74
CA ARG A 31 2.67 -6.07 1.52
C ARG A 31 2.85 -7.26 2.46
N GLN A 32 2.48 -7.07 3.71
CA GLN A 32 2.58 -8.10 4.75
C GLN A 32 1.85 -9.39 4.32
N PRO A 33 2.42 -10.58 4.57
CA PRO A 33 1.83 -11.85 4.14
C PRO A 33 0.37 -12.02 4.56
N TYR A 34 0.04 -11.76 5.81
CA TYR A 34 -1.33 -11.90 6.33
C TYR A 34 -2.37 -11.01 5.66
N LEU A 35 -1.95 -9.97 4.93
CA LEU A 35 -2.83 -9.07 4.19
C LEU A 35 -3.05 -9.46 2.73
N ILE A 36 -2.22 -10.34 2.16
CA ILE A 36 -2.30 -10.69 0.74
C ILE A 36 -2.46 -12.20 0.50
N GLU A 37 -1.89 -13.05 1.36
CA GLU A 37 -1.96 -14.50 1.19
C GLU A 37 -3.39 -15.05 1.01
N PRO A 38 -4.43 -14.57 1.71
CA PRO A 38 -5.78 -15.08 1.50
C PRO A 38 -6.25 -14.93 0.05
N MET A 39 -5.97 -13.78 -0.59
CA MET A 39 -6.32 -13.51 -1.99
C MET A 39 -5.50 -14.36 -2.95
N LEU A 40 -4.21 -14.54 -2.66
CA LEU A 40 -3.31 -15.36 -3.49
C LEU A 40 -3.68 -16.83 -3.44
N LYS A 41 -4.00 -17.38 -2.25
CA LYS A 41 -4.50 -18.75 -2.09
C LYS A 41 -5.84 -18.98 -2.80
N ASP A 42 -6.71 -17.97 -2.77
CA ASP A 42 -7.99 -18.05 -3.46
C ASP A 42 -7.79 -18.02 -4.98
N PHE A 43 -6.86 -17.21 -5.49
CA PHE A 43 -6.44 -17.22 -6.89
C PHE A 43 -5.87 -18.58 -7.31
N GLU A 44 -4.97 -19.19 -6.52
CA GLU A 44 -4.42 -20.51 -6.78
C GLU A 44 -5.52 -21.57 -6.89
N LYS A 45 -6.47 -21.53 -5.95
CA LYS A 45 -7.62 -22.45 -5.92
C LYS A 45 -8.50 -22.33 -7.16
N ASP A 46 -8.77 -21.09 -7.59
CA ASP A 46 -9.69 -20.83 -8.72
C ASP A 46 -9.04 -21.07 -10.08
N THR A 47 -7.73 -20.91 -10.19
CA THR A 47 -7.02 -20.89 -11.48
C THR A 47 -6.07 -22.08 -11.70
N GLY A 48 -5.64 -22.73 -10.62
CA GLY A 48 -4.58 -23.74 -10.65
C GLY A 48 -3.19 -23.17 -10.92
N VAL A 49 -3.03 -21.84 -10.95
CA VAL A 49 -1.72 -21.17 -11.09
C VAL A 49 -1.07 -21.06 -9.72
N LYS A 50 0.12 -21.64 -9.56
CA LYS A 50 0.89 -21.55 -8.32
C LYS A 50 1.43 -20.14 -8.11
N VAL A 51 1.32 -19.60 -6.89
CA VAL A 51 1.87 -18.29 -6.54
C VAL A 51 3.07 -18.45 -5.60
N ASN A 52 4.23 -17.99 -6.05
CA ASN A 52 5.43 -17.94 -5.23
C ASN A 52 5.62 -16.50 -4.73
N VAL A 53 5.72 -16.31 -3.41
CA VAL A 53 5.80 -14.97 -2.82
C VAL A 53 7.16 -14.76 -2.15
N ILE A 54 7.80 -13.63 -2.46
CA ILE A 54 8.92 -13.09 -1.71
C ILE A 54 8.46 -11.80 -1.04
N PHE A 55 8.43 -11.82 0.28
CA PHE A 55 8.12 -10.65 1.10
C PHE A 55 9.39 -9.98 1.62
N ALA A 56 9.43 -8.64 1.56
CA ALA A 56 10.40 -7.83 2.30
C ALA A 56 9.78 -6.44 2.59
N ASP A 57 10.13 -5.87 3.72
CA ASP A 57 9.68 -4.53 4.11
C ASP A 57 10.45 -3.41 3.39
N LYS A 58 11.62 -3.72 2.82
CA LYS A 58 12.51 -2.81 2.07
C LYS A 58 13.38 -3.56 1.07
N GLY A 59 13.93 -2.82 0.09
CA GLY A 59 14.98 -3.31 -0.83
C GLY A 59 14.49 -4.21 -1.96
N LEU A 60 13.18 -4.38 -2.21
CA LEU A 60 12.69 -5.18 -3.34
C LEU A 60 12.96 -4.50 -4.69
N VAL A 61 12.85 -3.17 -4.77
CA VAL A 61 13.18 -2.42 -5.98
C VAL A 61 14.66 -2.61 -6.33
N ASP A 62 15.56 -2.43 -5.37
CA ASP A 62 17.00 -2.66 -5.55
C ASP A 62 17.30 -4.11 -5.94
N ARG A 63 16.54 -5.06 -5.41
CA ARG A 63 16.68 -6.46 -5.77
C ARG A 63 16.33 -6.70 -7.23
N VAL A 64 15.18 -6.24 -7.70
CA VAL A 64 14.77 -6.36 -9.10
C VAL A 64 15.77 -5.67 -10.03
N LYS A 65 16.30 -4.50 -9.64
CA LYS A 65 17.37 -3.80 -10.40
C LYS A 65 18.63 -4.66 -10.55
N ARG A 66 19.09 -5.27 -9.46
CA ARG A 66 20.29 -6.13 -9.51
C ARG A 66 20.07 -7.41 -10.29
N GLU A 67 18.87 -7.98 -10.22
CA GLU A 67 18.51 -9.19 -10.98
C GLU A 67 18.40 -8.89 -12.48
N GLY A 68 18.02 -7.64 -12.84
CA GLY A 68 17.93 -7.17 -14.24
C GLY A 68 16.99 -8.00 -15.09
N GLU A 69 17.41 -8.36 -16.30
CA GLU A 69 16.63 -9.19 -17.24
C GLU A 69 16.43 -10.64 -16.75
N LEU A 70 17.23 -11.09 -15.79
CA LEU A 70 17.12 -12.43 -15.20
C LEU A 70 16.23 -12.45 -13.95
N SER A 71 15.60 -11.32 -13.60
CA SER A 71 14.69 -11.27 -12.46
C SER A 71 13.55 -12.29 -12.65
N PRO A 72 13.31 -13.17 -11.66
CA PRO A 72 12.18 -14.06 -11.69
C PRO A 72 10.86 -13.36 -11.32
N ALA A 73 10.90 -12.09 -10.91
CA ALA A 73 9.72 -11.36 -10.49
C ALA A 73 8.74 -11.14 -11.66
N ASP A 74 7.48 -11.51 -11.45
CA ASP A 74 6.40 -11.26 -12.39
C ASP A 74 5.53 -10.07 -11.93
N VAL A 75 5.19 -10.04 -10.63
CA VAL A 75 4.30 -9.03 -10.04
C VAL A 75 5.01 -8.34 -8.88
N LEU A 76 4.91 -7.01 -8.84
CA LEU A 76 5.46 -6.16 -7.81
C LEU A 76 4.30 -5.54 -7.01
N LEU A 77 4.08 -5.99 -5.77
CA LEU A 77 3.04 -5.48 -4.88
C LEU A 77 3.61 -4.45 -3.91
N THR A 78 3.01 -3.28 -3.86
CA THR A 78 3.43 -2.17 -3.00
C THR A 78 2.36 -1.80 -1.97
N VAL A 79 2.74 -1.00 -0.99
CA VAL A 79 1.86 -0.53 0.10
C VAL A 79 1.70 0.99 0.12
N ASP A 80 2.23 1.68 -0.90
CA ASP A 80 2.25 3.14 -0.96
C ASP A 80 2.50 3.60 -2.40
N ILE A 81 1.89 4.73 -2.80
CA ILE A 81 2.06 5.31 -4.14
C ILE A 81 3.53 5.61 -4.47
N SER A 82 4.32 6.09 -3.50
CA SER A 82 5.72 6.43 -3.74
C SER A 82 6.54 5.21 -4.18
N ARG A 83 6.27 4.04 -3.59
CA ARG A 83 6.97 2.80 -3.95
C ARG A 83 6.59 2.30 -5.33
N VAL A 84 5.34 2.45 -5.75
CA VAL A 84 4.95 2.07 -7.12
C VAL A 84 5.53 3.05 -8.13
N MET A 85 5.57 4.34 -7.80
CA MET A 85 6.20 5.35 -8.66
C MET A 85 7.72 5.19 -8.73
N GLU A 86 8.37 4.71 -7.67
CA GLU A 86 9.79 4.32 -7.70
C GLU A 86 10.03 3.20 -8.74
N ILE A 87 9.17 2.17 -8.75
CA ILE A 87 9.23 1.07 -9.73
C ILE A 87 9.12 1.60 -11.16
N VAL A 88 8.16 2.50 -11.42
CA VAL A 88 7.94 3.11 -12.74
C VAL A 88 9.13 3.99 -13.13
N LYS A 89 9.58 4.88 -12.25
CA LYS A 89 10.71 5.81 -12.48
C LYS A 89 12.01 5.06 -12.82
N GLU A 90 12.25 3.93 -12.18
CA GLU A 90 13.41 3.07 -12.44
C GLU A 90 13.24 2.19 -13.67
N GLY A 91 12.13 2.31 -14.40
CA GLY A 91 11.84 1.53 -15.60
C GLY A 91 11.72 0.03 -15.36
N LEU A 92 11.24 -0.36 -14.18
CA LEU A 92 11.09 -1.76 -13.76
C LEU A 92 9.68 -2.32 -13.98
N ALA A 93 8.74 -1.49 -14.40
CA ALA A 93 7.39 -1.88 -14.81
C ALA A 93 7.27 -1.98 -16.33
N GLN A 94 6.27 -2.72 -16.78
CA GLN A 94 5.80 -2.70 -18.16
C GLN A 94 4.30 -2.38 -18.22
N PRO A 95 3.83 -1.68 -19.27
CA PRO A 95 2.41 -1.39 -19.41
C PRO A 95 1.59 -2.65 -19.68
N ILE A 96 0.36 -2.65 -19.18
CA ILE A 96 -0.62 -3.72 -19.36
C ILE A 96 -1.93 -3.12 -19.83
N HIS A 97 -2.25 -3.33 -21.09
CA HIS A 97 -3.56 -2.98 -21.61
C HIS A 97 -4.54 -4.11 -21.32
N SER A 98 -5.50 -3.88 -20.44
CA SER A 98 -6.52 -4.84 -20.04
C SER A 98 -7.87 -4.13 -19.84
N GLU A 99 -8.85 -4.47 -20.67
CA GLU A 99 -10.24 -3.98 -20.52
C GLU A 99 -10.81 -4.33 -19.14
N THR A 100 -10.41 -5.47 -18.57
CA THR A 100 -10.80 -5.89 -17.23
C THR A 100 -10.29 -4.91 -16.17
N LEU A 101 -9.00 -4.54 -16.24
CA LEU A 101 -8.40 -3.59 -15.29
C LEU A 101 -8.99 -2.18 -15.47
N GLU A 102 -9.20 -1.74 -16.70
CA GLU A 102 -9.81 -0.44 -16.99
C GLU A 102 -11.24 -0.34 -16.45
N LYS A 103 -12.02 -1.42 -16.57
CA LYS A 103 -13.37 -1.52 -16.03
C LYS A 103 -13.40 -1.57 -14.50
N ASN A 104 -12.47 -2.31 -13.89
CA ASN A 104 -12.46 -2.57 -12.45
C ASN A 104 -11.81 -1.44 -11.64
N ILE A 105 -10.88 -0.69 -12.24
CA ILE A 105 -10.07 0.32 -11.53
C ILE A 105 -10.30 1.69 -12.18
N PRO A 106 -10.98 2.62 -11.50
CA PRO A 106 -11.21 3.98 -11.99
C PRO A 106 -9.90 4.71 -12.35
N ALA A 107 -9.97 5.63 -13.31
CA ALA A 107 -8.80 6.31 -13.85
C ALA A 107 -7.92 7.01 -12.80
N GLN A 108 -8.50 7.55 -11.72
CA GLN A 108 -7.73 8.16 -10.64
C GLN A 108 -6.91 7.17 -9.80
N PHE A 109 -7.13 5.87 -9.99
CA PHE A 109 -6.45 4.79 -9.26
C PHE A 109 -5.57 3.92 -10.18
N ARG A 110 -5.22 4.39 -11.37
CA ARG A 110 -4.31 3.72 -12.27
C ARG A 110 -3.47 4.71 -13.07
N ASP A 111 -2.33 4.27 -13.52
CA ASP A 111 -1.46 5.05 -14.38
C ASP A 111 -2.09 5.31 -15.77
N SER A 112 -1.89 6.50 -16.31
CA SER A 112 -2.35 6.86 -17.64
C SER A 112 -1.67 6.07 -18.77
N LYS A 113 -0.52 5.43 -18.49
CA LYS A 113 0.23 4.55 -19.38
C LYS A 113 0.08 3.07 -19.03
N ASP A 114 -0.81 2.74 -18.10
CA ASP A 114 -1.07 1.39 -17.63
C ASP A 114 0.15 0.65 -17.01
N GLU A 115 1.11 1.40 -16.45
CA GLU A 115 2.29 0.82 -15.81
C GLU A 115 2.06 0.42 -14.34
N TRP A 116 1.01 0.97 -13.69
CA TRP A 116 0.61 0.58 -12.34
C TRP A 116 -0.91 0.70 -12.12
N PHE A 117 -1.39 -0.04 -11.13
CA PHE A 117 -2.79 -0.07 -10.73
C PHE A 117 -2.91 -0.08 -9.21
N ALA A 118 -3.90 0.63 -8.65
CA ALA A 118 -4.26 0.50 -7.26
C ALA A 118 -5.19 -0.71 -7.06
N LEU A 119 -5.00 -1.44 -5.98
CA LEU A 119 -5.87 -2.55 -5.59
C LEU A 119 -6.81 -2.17 -4.45
N THR A 120 -6.36 -1.31 -3.52
CA THR A 120 -7.15 -0.82 -2.41
C THR A 120 -6.72 0.59 -2.02
N THR A 121 -7.60 1.30 -1.29
CA THR A 121 -7.23 2.54 -0.63
C THR A 121 -7.33 2.42 0.89
N ARG A 122 -6.65 3.32 1.60
CA ARG A 122 -6.77 3.52 3.06
C ARG A 122 -6.62 4.99 3.39
N ALA A 123 -7.30 5.42 4.46
CA ALA A 123 -7.19 6.77 4.99
C ALA A 123 -6.09 6.87 6.05
N ARG A 124 -5.40 8.01 6.12
CA ARG A 124 -4.56 8.39 7.26
C ARG A 124 -5.42 9.06 8.31
N ALA A 125 -5.89 8.29 9.29
CA ALA A 125 -6.84 8.73 10.30
C ALA A 125 -6.13 9.35 11.52
N ILE A 126 -6.90 10.06 12.34
CA ILE A 126 -6.51 10.48 13.68
C ILE A 126 -7.28 9.64 14.68
N TYR A 127 -6.58 8.95 15.56
CA TYR A 127 -7.14 8.26 16.71
C TYR A 127 -7.17 9.18 17.91
N THR A 128 -8.27 9.18 18.67
CA THR A 128 -8.44 10.01 19.86
C THR A 128 -8.91 9.19 21.05
N ALA A 129 -8.43 9.49 22.24
CA ALA A 129 -8.87 8.85 23.47
C ALA A 129 -10.37 9.10 23.71
N LYS A 130 -11.15 8.03 23.90
CA LYS A 130 -12.61 8.14 24.10
C LYS A 130 -12.97 8.89 25.36
N ASP A 131 -12.25 8.63 26.43
CA ASP A 131 -12.50 9.13 27.77
C ASP A 131 -11.94 10.54 28.01
N ARG A 132 -10.92 10.97 27.25
CA ARG A 132 -10.21 12.23 27.46
C ARG A 132 -10.47 13.28 26.37
N VAL A 133 -10.79 12.85 25.16
CA VAL A 133 -10.95 13.74 24.00
C VAL A 133 -12.35 13.60 23.34
N GLY A 134 -12.79 12.37 23.10
CA GLY A 134 -14.00 12.14 22.29
C GLY A 134 -13.75 12.18 20.79
N LYS A 135 -14.82 12.37 20.01
CA LYS A 135 -14.76 12.55 18.54
C LYS A 135 -14.32 13.96 18.18
N LEU A 136 -13.54 14.09 17.11
CA LEU A 136 -13.11 15.38 16.59
C LEU A 136 -14.24 16.09 15.83
N PRO A 137 -14.28 17.43 15.85
CA PRO A 137 -15.23 18.19 15.03
C PRO A 137 -14.85 18.09 13.54
N ALA A 138 -15.84 18.33 12.66
CA ALA A 138 -15.68 18.17 11.22
C ALA A 138 -14.70 19.16 10.56
N ASP A 139 -14.35 20.25 11.22
CA ASP A 139 -13.38 21.24 10.78
C ASP A 139 -11.97 20.97 11.30
N PHE A 140 -11.77 19.93 12.11
CA PHE A 140 -10.45 19.51 12.57
C PHE A 140 -9.57 19.06 11.39
N THR A 141 -8.34 19.56 11.36
CA THR A 141 -7.36 19.27 10.32
C THR A 141 -6.13 18.59 10.89
N TYR A 142 -5.26 18.01 10.03
CA TYR A 142 -3.96 17.54 10.49
C TYR A 142 -3.11 18.65 11.10
N TYR A 143 -3.23 19.89 10.57
CA TYR A 143 -2.47 21.05 11.07
C TYR A 143 -2.82 21.42 12.51
N ASP A 144 -4.03 21.07 12.98
CA ASP A 144 -4.42 21.32 14.37
C ASP A 144 -3.51 20.58 15.36
N LEU A 145 -3.02 19.38 15.03
CA LEU A 145 -2.10 18.62 15.87
C LEU A 145 -0.76 19.33 16.11
N ALA A 146 -0.43 20.34 15.29
CA ALA A 146 0.77 21.15 15.44
C ALA A 146 0.59 22.41 16.31
N LYS A 147 -0.65 22.71 16.77
CA LYS A 147 -0.93 23.87 17.62
C LYS A 147 -0.45 23.63 19.07
N PRO A 148 -0.03 24.70 19.78
CA PRO A 148 0.57 24.57 21.13
C PRO A 148 -0.32 23.89 22.18
N GLU A 149 -1.64 23.94 22.05
CA GLU A 149 -2.59 23.30 22.98
C GLU A 149 -2.51 21.77 23.00
N TYR A 150 -1.86 21.16 22.00
CA TYR A 150 -1.65 19.72 21.89
C TYR A 150 -0.29 19.26 22.45
N LYS A 151 0.46 20.15 23.11
CA LYS A 151 1.78 19.86 23.65
C LYS A 151 1.76 18.65 24.60
N GLY A 152 2.62 17.66 24.31
CA GLY A 152 2.73 16.42 25.09
C GLY A 152 1.55 15.46 24.94
N LYS A 153 0.72 15.63 23.92
CA LYS A 153 -0.51 14.82 23.76
C LYS A 153 -0.54 13.94 22.51
N VAL A 154 0.44 14.02 21.63
CA VAL A 154 0.42 13.34 20.35
C VAL A 154 1.44 12.20 20.29
N CYS A 155 1.02 11.04 19.80
CA CYS A 155 1.89 9.90 19.50
C CYS A 155 1.93 9.64 17.99
N VAL A 156 3.11 9.40 17.46
CA VAL A 156 3.31 9.01 16.06
C VAL A 156 4.43 7.98 15.93
N ARG A 157 4.37 7.17 14.91
CA ARG A 157 5.51 6.36 14.48
C ARG A 157 6.57 7.23 13.81
N SER A 158 7.74 6.68 13.49
CA SER A 158 8.81 7.40 12.78
C SER A 158 8.28 8.26 11.64
N GLY A 159 8.75 9.50 11.58
CA GLY A 159 8.45 10.42 10.48
C GLY A 159 8.91 9.89 9.13
N LYS A 160 9.99 9.11 9.09
CA LYS A 160 10.56 8.47 7.89
C LYS A 160 9.77 7.25 7.42
N ASN A 161 8.75 6.83 8.14
CA ASN A 161 7.88 5.79 7.64
C ASN A 161 7.10 6.27 6.42
N ALA A 162 6.98 5.43 5.38
CA ALA A 162 6.35 5.78 4.10
C ALA A 162 4.99 6.47 4.26
N TYR A 163 4.16 6.05 5.22
CA TYR A 163 2.82 6.63 5.44
C TYR A 163 2.86 8.07 5.95
N ASN A 164 3.83 8.40 6.81
CA ASN A 164 4.03 9.77 7.29
C ASN A 164 4.71 10.64 6.23
N VAL A 165 5.69 10.08 5.50
CA VAL A 165 6.32 10.80 4.37
C VAL A 165 5.28 11.14 3.31
N SER A 166 4.38 10.22 2.95
CA SER A 166 3.31 10.48 1.98
C SER A 166 2.30 11.53 2.48
N LEU A 167 1.95 11.53 3.77
CA LEU A 167 1.13 12.58 4.34
C LEU A 167 1.81 13.96 4.23
N VAL A 168 3.09 14.05 4.57
CA VAL A 168 3.86 15.31 4.44
C VAL A 168 4.00 15.71 2.97
N ALA A 169 4.21 14.75 2.06
CA ALA A 169 4.26 14.99 0.63
C ALA A 169 2.92 15.55 0.09
N SER A 170 1.77 15.05 0.58
CA SER A 170 0.47 15.62 0.23
C SER A 170 0.32 17.06 0.75
N MET A 171 0.82 17.36 1.95
CA MET A 171 0.83 18.73 2.49
C MET A 171 1.71 19.67 1.66
N ILE A 172 2.88 19.20 1.21
CA ILE A 172 3.75 19.98 0.30
C ILE A 172 3.01 20.27 -1.00
N THR A 173 2.30 19.29 -1.54
CA THR A 173 1.56 19.43 -2.80
C THR A 173 0.43 20.45 -2.69
N HIS A 174 -0.32 20.45 -1.58
CA HIS A 174 -1.41 21.39 -1.36
C HIS A 174 -0.94 22.78 -0.93
N ASP A 175 0.01 22.85 -0.02
CA ASP A 175 0.27 24.04 0.78
C ASP A 175 1.73 24.54 0.69
N GLY A 176 2.63 23.78 0.05
CA GLY A 176 4.04 24.09 -0.10
C GLY A 176 4.92 23.68 1.09
N GLU A 177 6.24 23.67 0.83
CA GLU A 177 7.26 23.16 1.76
C GLU A 177 7.30 23.93 3.09
N ALA A 178 7.13 25.27 3.06
CA ALA A 178 7.20 26.09 4.26
C ALA A 178 6.12 25.74 5.29
N LYS A 179 4.87 25.52 4.82
CA LYS A 179 3.75 25.15 5.70
C LYS A 179 3.86 23.71 6.19
N ALA A 180 4.33 22.80 5.34
CA ALA A 180 4.61 21.42 5.73
C ALA A 180 5.74 21.33 6.77
N LYS A 181 6.80 22.16 6.64
CA LYS A 181 7.88 22.26 7.63
C LYS A 181 7.35 22.77 8.97
N ALA A 182 6.58 23.86 8.97
CA ALA A 182 5.98 24.40 10.19
C ALA A 182 5.07 23.38 10.90
N PHE A 183 4.32 22.59 10.12
CA PHE A 183 3.53 21.46 10.67
C PHE A 183 4.45 20.44 11.37
N LEU A 184 5.53 20.00 10.72
CA LEU A 184 6.46 19.03 11.31
C LEU A 184 7.10 19.53 12.59
N GLU A 185 7.51 20.81 12.62
CA GLU A 185 8.10 21.44 13.81
C GLU A 185 7.09 21.52 14.96
N GLY A 186 5.86 21.97 14.69
CA GLY A 186 4.79 22.02 15.68
C GLY A 186 4.36 20.64 16.17
N LEU A 187 4.19 19.67 15.25
CA LEU A 187 3.85 18.30 15.61
C LEU A 187 4.95 17.69 16.50
N LYS A 188 6.24 17.86 16.14
CA LYS A 188 7.37 17.41 16.96
C LYS A 188 7.35 18.01 18.36
N ALA A 189 7.05 19.30 18.50
CA ALA A 189 6.95 19.97 19.81
C ALA A 189 5.79 19.43 20.67
N ASN A 190 4.80 18.81 20.03
CA ASN A 190 3.60 18.29 20.68
C ASN A 190 3.66 16.77 20.98
N LEU A 191 4.76 16.11 20.62
CA LEU A 191 4.91 14.67 20.88
C LEU A 191 4.97 14.38 22.39
N ALA A 192 4.20 13.39 22.82
CA ALA A 192 4.23 12.86 24.18
C ALA A 192 5.47 11.98 24.46
N GLN A 193 5.99 11.37 23.40
CA GLN A 193 7.17 10.51 23.42
C GLN A 193 7.89 10.55 22.07
N LYS A 194 9.13 10.10 22.01
CA LYS A 194 9.85 9.95 20.74
C LYS A 194 9.08 9.05 19.79
N PRO A 195 9.07 9.33 18.47
CA PRO A 195 8.49 8.47 17.47
C PRO A 195 9.03 7.04 17.57
N GLN A 196 8.13 6.05 17.67
CA GLN A 196 8.50 4.63 17.82
C GLN A 196 7.38 3.69 17.39
N GLY A 197 7.69 2.40 17.23
CA GLY A 197 6.71 1.37 16.91
C GLY A 197 5.97 1.56 15.59
N GLY A 198 4.84 0.90 15.45
CA GLY A 198 3.91 1.01 14.32
C GLY A 198 2.63 1.76 14.68
N ASP A 199 1.69 1.84 13.74
CA ASP A 199 0.41 2.56 13.95
C ASP A 199 -0.41 1.98 15.11
N ARG A 200 -0.39 0.65 15.29
CA ARG A 200 -1.10 -0.02 16.39
C ARG A 200 -0.50 0.29 17.76
N ASP A 201 0.83 0.46 17.82
CA ASP A 201 1.53 0.85 19.07
C ASP A 201 1.14 2.27 19.51
N GLN A 202 0.81 3.16 18.55
CA GLN A 202 0.31 4.50 18.87
C GLN A 202 -1.07 4.43 19.54
N VAL A 203 -1.97 3.56 19.04
CA VAL A 203 -3.28 3.34 19.65
C VAL A 203 -3.16 2.69 21.04
N LYS A 204 -2.22 1.75 21.20
CA LYS A 204 -1.86 1.20 22.52
C LYS A 204 -1.42 2.31 23.48
N ALA A 205 -0.56 3.23 23.04
CA ALA A 205 -0.08 4.35 23.85
C ALA A 205 -1.23 5.27 24.30
N ILE A 206 -2.26 5.49 23.45
CA ILE A 206 -3.48 6.22 23.87
C ILE A 206 -4.20 5.46 24.99
N LYS A 207 -4.41 4.15 24.84
CA LYS A 207 -5.05 3.34 25.88
C LYS A 207 -4.29 3.38 27.20
N GLU A 208 -2.95 3.40 27.15
CA GLU A 208 -2.07 3.47 28.31
C GLU A 208 -1.97 4.88 28.92
N GLY A 209 -2.63 5.88 28.34
CA GLY A 209 -2.63 7.26 28.83
C GLY A 209 -1.34 8.04 28.54
N ILE A 210 -0.47 7.54 27.67
CA ILE A 210 0.78 8.21 27.28
C ILE A 210 0.47 9.43 26.40
N CYS A 211 -0.53 9.33 25.52
CA CYS A 211 -0.99 10.39 24.65
C CYS A 211 -2.50 10.34 24.46
N ASP A 212 -3.06 11.39 23.89
CA ASP A 212 -4.50 11.53 23.65
C ASP A 212 -4.87 11.44 22.19
N TYR A 213 -3.89 11.70 21.29
CA TYR A 213 -4.04 11.73 19.82
C TYR A 213 -2.96 10.88 19.18
N ALA A 214 -3.30 10.20 18.09
CA ALA A 214 -2.31 9.51 17.28
C ALA A 214 -2.69 9.49 15.80
N LEU A 215 -1.67 9.43 14.93
CA LEU A 215 -1.83 9.19 13.49
C LEU A 215 -1.69 7.71 13.18
N GLY A 216 -2.61 7.16 12.37
CA GLY A 216 -2.53 5.78 11.91
C GLY A 216 -3.40 5.51 10.70
N ASN A 217 -3.08 4.45 9.95
CA ASN A 217 -3.90 4.02 8.83
C ASN A 217 -5.19 3.37 9.30
N SER A 218 -6.29 3.67 8.62
CA SER A 218 -7.64 3.27 9.02
C SER A 218 -7.83 1.76 9.19
N TYR A 219 -7.24 0.94 8.32
CA TYR A 219 -7.40 -0.51 8.36
C TYR A 219 -6.83 -1.16 9.64
N TYR A 220 -5.85 -0.54 10.29
CA TYR A 220 -5.32 -1.06 11.56
C TYR A 220 -6.35 -1.03 12.68
N PHE A 221 -7.33 -0.11 12.61
CA PHE A 221 -8.42 -0.09 13.59
C PHE A 221 -9.23 -1.40 13.54
N GLY A 222 -9.63 -1.83 12.34
CA GLY A 222 -10.29 -3.12 12.15
C GLY A 222 -9.41 -4.30 12.54
N LYS A 223 -8.13 -4.28 12.14
CA LYS A 223 -7.19 -5.35 12.49
C LYS A 223 -6.97 -5.49 14.00
N MET A 224 -7.01 -4.41 14.76
CA MET A 224 -6.95 -4.48 16.23
C MET A 224 -8.25 -5.02 16.84
N LEU A 225 -9.41 -4.74 16.23
CA LEU A 225 -10.69 -5.30 16.66
C LEU A 225 -10.80 -6.81 16.40
N ASP A 226 -10.12 -7.32 15.37
CA ASP A 226 -10.05 -8.75 15.07
C ASP A 226 -9.12 -9.51 16.02
N ASP A 227 -8.13 -8.85 16.59
CA ASP A 227 -7.11 -9.43 17.46
C ASP A 227 -7.52 -9.31 18.93
N GLU A 228 -7.79 -10.43 19.61
CA GLU A 228 -8.21 -10.44 21.03
C GLU A 228 -7.24 -9.69 21.96
N LYS A 229 -5.93 -9.73 21.69
CA LYS A 229 -4.91 -9.04 22.49
C LYS A 229 -4.89 -7.53 22.26
N GLN A 230 -5.36 -7.06 21.11
CA GLN A 230 -5.30 -5.66 20.70
C GLN A 230 -6.68 -4.98 20.70
N ARG A 231 -7.77 -5.75 20.75
CA ARG A 231 -9.14 -5.24 20.71
C ARG A 231 -9.36 -4.11 21.71
N SER A 232 -8.88 -4.29 22.93
CA SER A 232 -9.02 -3.28 23.98
C SER A 232 -8.30 -1.96 23.69
N TRP A 233 -7.32 -1.95 22.76
CA TRP A 233 -6.67 -0.72 22.32
C TRP A 233 -7.60 0.06 21.38
N ALA A 234 -8.19 -0.63 20.39
CA ALA A 234 -9.16 -0.03 19.48
C ALA A 234 -10.43 0.45 20.22
N GLU A 235 -10.92 -0.32 21.17
CA GLU A 235 -12.10 0.04 21.97
C GLU A 235 -11.90 1.30 22.82
N ALA A 236 -10.66 1.66 23.16
CA ALA A 236 -10.33 2.86 23.92
C ALA A 236 -10.27 4.15 23.09
N VAL A 237 -10.39 4.06 21.75
CA VAL A 237 -10.24 5.22 20.87
C VAL A 237 -11.42 5.39 19.92
N TYR A 238 -11.62 6.63 19.46
CA TYR A 238 -12.37 6.92 18.23
C TYR A 238 -11.42 7.00 17.04
N ILE A 239 -11.87 6.53 15.89
CA ILE A 239 -11.25 6.81 14.59
C ILE A 239 -11.91 8.08 14.02
N ASN A 240 -11.10 9.03 13.57
CA ASN A 240 -11.57 10.29 13.00
C ASN A 240 -10.89 10.54 11.66
N PHE A 241 -11.64 11.08 10.72
CA PHE A 241 -11.16 11.45 9.39
C PHE A 241 -11.04 12.98 9.33
N PRO A 242 -9.82 13.55 9.41
CA PRO A 242 -9.63 15.01 9.44
C PRO A 242 -9.82 15.66 8.07
N ASN A 243 -9.75 17.00 8.03
CA ASN A 243 -9.81 17.83 6.81
C ASN A 243 -11.17 17.78 6.08
N GLN A 244 -12.28 17.43 6.75
CA GLN A 244 -13.56 17.23 6.10
C GLN A 244 -14.16 18.53 5.53
N LYS A 245 -13.85 19.68 6.10
CA LYS A 245 -14.20 21.02 5.58
C LYS A 245 -13.09 21.67 4.75
N ALA A 246 -12.01 20.92 4.47
CA ALA A 246 -10.88 21.33 3.64
C ALA A 246 -10.73 20.39 2.44
N GLN A 247 -9.50 20.00 2.07
CA GLN A 247 -9.22 19.13 0.92
C GLN A 247 -9.72 17.68 1.07
N GLY A 248 -10.04 17.26 2.26
CA GLY A 248 -10.39 15.87 2.57
C GLY A 248 -9.26 15.13 3.28
N THR A 249 -9.59 13.95 3.79
CA THR A 249 -8.61 13.10 4.47
C THR A 249 -7.61 12.52 3.48
N HIS A 250 -6.31 12.59 3.78
CA HIS A 250 -5.27 11.96 2.98
C HIS A 250 -5.54 10.46 2.83
N VAL A 251 -5.55 10.00 1.59
CA VAL A 251 -5.67 8.58 1.22
C VAL A 251 -4.43 8.12 0.46
N ASN A 252 -4.12 6.84 0.61
CA ASN A 252 -3.05 6.20 -0.12
C ASN A 252 -3.49 4.81 -0.59
N ILE A 253 -2.69 4.13 -1.39
CA ILE A 253 -3.05 2.91 -2.08
C ILE A 253 -2.17 1.71 -1.68
N SER A 254 -2.69 0.51 -1.89
CA SER A 254 -1.87 -0.66 -2.23
C SER A 254 -1.79 -0.73 -3.74
N GLY A 255 -0.58 -0.62 -4.28
CA GLY A 255 -0.34 -0.59 -5.72
C GLY A 255 0.23 -1.91 -6.22
N VAL A 256 0.06 -2.16 -7.52
CA VAL A 256 0.62 -3.31 -8.23
C VAL A 256 1.18 -2.86 -9.57
N ALA A 257 2.30 -3.43 -9.96
CA ALA A 257 2.88 -3.33 -11.29
C ALA A 257 3.31 -4.72 -11.77
N ILE A 258 3.36 -4.93 -13.09
CA ILE A 258 4.00 -6.12 -13.66
C ILE A 258 5.45 -5.77 -13.95
N ALA A 259 6.37 -6.64 -13.51
CA ALA A 259 7.79 -6.44 -13.72
C ALA A 259 8.13 -6.39 -15.22
N LYS A 260 9.07 -5.52 -15.60
CA LYS A 260 9.47 -5.29 -16.99
C LYS A 260 9.84 -6.57 -17.74
N HIS A 261 10.56 -7.46 -17.07
CA HIS A 261 11.06 -8.72 -17.62
C HIS A 261 10.31 -9.95 -17.07
N ALA A 262 9.03 -9.78 -16.66
CA ALA A 262 8.22 -10.85 -16.10
C ALA A 262 8.24 -12.13 -16.95
N PRO A 263 8.85 -13.24 -16.48
CA PRO A 263 8.92 -14.49 -17.24
C PRO A 263 7.55 -15.15 -17.44
N ASN A 264 6.62 -14.97 -16.48
CA ASN A 264 5.28 -15.53 -16.52
C ASN A 264 4.22 -14.43 -16.72
N LYS A 265 4.45 -13.50 -17.68
CA LYS A 265 3.60 -12.31 -17.92
C LYS A 265 2.10 -12.64 -18.00
N ALA A 266 1.71 -13.70 -18.72
CA ALA A 266 0.30 -14.07 -18.87
C ALA A 266 -0.36 -14.40 -17.52
N ASN A 267 0.32 -15.16 -16.66
CA ASN A 267 -0.16 -15.46 -15.31
C ASN A 267 -0.12 -14.22 -14.41
N ALA A 268 0.84 -13.32 -14.60
CA ALA A 268 0.91 -12.05 -13.89
C ALA A 268 -0.29 -11.15 -14.20
N VAL A 269 -0.66 -10.99 -15.47
CA VAL A 269 -1.86 -10.25 -15.89
C VAL A 269 -3.10 -10.87 -15.27
N LYS A 270 -3.25 -12.21 -15.40
CA LYS A 270 -4.36 -12.96 -14.80
C LYS A 270 -4.49 -12.75 -13.29
N LEU A 271 -3.36 -12.69 -12.57
CA LEU A 271 -3.37 -12.42 -11.14
C LEU A 271 -3.81 -10.97 -10.83
N VAL A 272 -3.30 -9.98 -11.56
CA VAL A 272 -3.67 -8.58 -11.33
C VAL A 272 -5.16 -8.34 -11.65
N GLU A 273 -5.67 -8.93 -12.74
CA GLU A 273 -7.10 -8.91 -13.07
C GLU A 273 -7.95 -9.55 -11.96
N TYR A 274 -7.52 -10.72 -11.45
CA TYR A 274 -8.19 -11.38 -10.35
C TYR A 274 -8.23 -10.51 -9.08
N LEU A 275 -7.10 -9.90 -8.71
CA LEU A 275 -7.01 -9.02 -7.54
C LEU A 275 -7.87 -7.75 -7.67
N SER A 276 -8.18 -7.32 -8.90
CA SER A 276 -9.11 -6.23 -9.17
C SER A 276 -10.58 -6.65 -9.24
N GLY A 277 -10.85 -7.96 -9.29
CA GLY A 277 -12.18 -8.53 -9.45
C GLY A 277 -13.01 -8.51 -8.16
N ASP A 278 -14.33 -8.72 -8.27
CA ASP A 278 -15.30 -8.62 -7.16
C ASP A 278 -14.89 -9.46 -5.96
N LYS A 279 -14.49 -10.72 -6.20
CA LYS A 279 -14.16 -11.66 -5.14
C LYS A 279 -12.96 -11.18 -4.29
N ALA A 280 -11.86 -10.80 -4.94
CA ALA A 280 -10.68 -10.32 -4.25
C ALA A 280 -10.94 -8.96 -3.59
N GLN A 281 -11.66 -8.05 -4.25
CA GLN A 281 -12.02 -6.74 -3.70
C GLN A 281 -12.92 -6.88 -2.45
N HIS A 282 -13.84 -7.83 -2.45
CA HIS A 282 -14.62 -8.18 -1.27
C HIS A 282 -13.75 -8.73 -0.13
N LEU A 283 -12.80 -9.62 -0.44
CA LEU A 283 -11.84 -10.12 0.56
C LEU A 283 -10.97 -9.00 1.16
N TYR A 284 -10.52 -8.03 0.36
CA TYR A 284 -9.81 -6.86 0.87
C TYR A 284 -10.69 -6.05 1.84
N ALA A 285 -11.97 -5.85 1.51
CA ALA A 285 -12.89 -5.14 2.38
C ALA A 285 -13.13 -5.87 3.70
N GLU A 286 -13.42 -7.16 3.65
CA GLU A 286 -13.82 -7.96 4.82
C GLU A 286 -12.62 -8.35 5.69
N LEU A 287 -11.52 -8.84 5.08
CA LEU A 287 -10.39 -9.37 5.83
C LEU A 287 -9.38 -8.29 6.22
N ASN A 288 -9.20 -7.26 5.41
CA ASN A 288 -8.18 -6.24 5.64
C ASN A 288 -8.75 -4.91 6.11
N HIS A 289 -10.08 -4.72 6.07
CA HIS A 289 -10.73 -3.45 6.42
C HIS A 289 -10.23 -2.27 5.58
N GLU A 290 -9.84 -2.55 4.33
CA GLU A 290 -9.44 -1.54 3.36
C GLU A 290 -10.64 -1.13 2.49
N TYR A 291 -10.52 -0.01 1.82
CA TYR A 291 -11.55 0.47 0.89
C TYR A 291 -11.29 -0.12 -0.49
N PRO A 292 -12.22 -0.90 -1.07
CA PRO A 292 -12.11 -1.39 -2.43
C PRO A 292 -12.00 -0.23 -3.43
N VAL A 293 -11.23 -0.43 -4.51
CA VAL A 293 -11.18 0.55 -5.61
C VAL A 293 -12.21 0.25 -6.70
N LYS A 294 -12.67 -0.99 -6.79
CA LYS A 294 -13.64 -1.41 -7.79
C LYS A 294 -15.02 -0.81 -7.49
N PRO A 295 -15.63 -0.08 -8.45
CA PRO A 295 -16.99 0.42 -8.31
C PRO A 295 -18.00 -0.69 -8.05
N GLY A 296 -18.93 -0.46 -7.13
CA GLY A 296 -20.00 -1.41 -6.78
C GLY A 296 -19.60 -2.48 -5.76
N VAL A 297 -18.33 -2.56 -5.34
CA VAL A 297 -17.94 -3.41 -4.22
C VAL A 297 -18.07 -2.61 -2.92
N GLU A 298 -18.90 -3.10 -2.03
CA GLU A 298 -19.15 -2.44 -0.76
C GLU A 298 -18.02 -2.62 0.24
N ARG A 299 -17.87 -1.66 1.13
CA ARG A 299 -17.03 -1.77 2.33
C ARG A 299 -17.60 -2.82 3.27
N SER A 300 -16.75 -3.41 4.13
CA SER A 300 -17.25 -4.25 5.22
C SER A 300 -18.19 -3.44 6.14
N LYS A 301 -19.11 -4.14 6.81
CA LYS A 301 -20.01 -3.50 7.79
C LYS A 301 -19.24 -2.75 8.88
N LEU A 302 -18.08 -3.28 9.30
CA LEU A 302 -17.23 -2.62 10.27
C LEU A 302 -16.69 -1.30 9.73
N VAL A 303 -16.13 -1.28 8.51
CA VAL A 303 -15.59 -0.05 7.88
C VAL A 303 -16.71 0.96 7.65
N ALA A 304 -17.89 0.52 7.21
CA ALA A 304 -19.05 1.37 7.05
C ALA A 304 -19.51 2.03 8.37
N SER A 305 -19.36 1.33 9.51
CA SER A 305 -19.69 1.86 10.84
C SER A 305 -18.80 3.00 11.31
N TRP A 306 -17.63 3.21 10.68
CA TRP A 306 -16.74 4.35 10.99
C TRP A 306 -17.27 5.67 10.43
N GLY A 307 -18.26 5.61 9.54
CA GLY A 307 -18.90 6.76 8.88
C GLY A 307 -18.31 7.04 7.50
N GLU A 308 -18.98 7.96 6.81
CA GLU A 308 -18.49 8.48 5.53
C GLU A 308 -17.45 9.56 5.77
N PHE A 309 -16.52 9.71 4.83
CA PHE A 309 -15.56 10.80 4.82
C PHE A 309 -15.27 11.26 3.38
N LYS A 310 -14.96 12.54 3.26
CA LYS A 310 -14.41 13.10 2.04
C LYS A 310 -12.93 12.72 1.97
N ALA A 311 -12.55 11.90 0.98
CA ALA A 311 -11.16 11.64 0.66
C ALA A 311 -10.55 12.84 -0.06
N ASP A 312 -9.25 13.06 0.13
CA ASP A 312 -8.46 13.97 -0.70
C ASP A 312 -8.42 13.42 -2.13
N ASP A 313 -8.78 14.24 -3.12
CA ASP A 313 -8.88 13.88 -4.53
C ASP A 313 -7.64 14.27 -5.35
N ILE A 314 -6.57 14.69 -4.67
CA ILE A 314 -5.31 15.00 -5.34
C ILE A 314 -4.76 13.78 -6.10
N ALA A 315 -4.24 14.02 -7.31
CA ALA A 315 -3.59 12.97 -8.07
C ALA A 315 -2.43 12.35 -7.30
N LEU A 316 -2.44 11.03 -7.17
CA LEU A 316 -1.48 10.28 -6.35
C LEU A 316 -0.03 10.50 -6.81
N GLU A 317 0.19 10.65 -8.13
CA GLU A 317 1.50 10.94 -8.71
C GLU A 317 2.07 12.26 -8.18
N LYS A 318 1.23 13.28 -7.96
CA LYS A 318 1.65 14.58 -7.40
C LYS A 318 2.17 14.45 -5.96
N ILE A 319 1.60 13.52 -5.21
CA ILE A 319 2.12 13.18 -3.88
C ILE A 319 3.50 12.52 -4.02
N ALA A 320 3.64 11.55 -4.92
CA ALA A 320 4.89 10.84 -5.14
C ALA A 320 6.02 11.78 -5.63
N GLU A 321 5.73 12.77 -6.48
CA GLU A 321 6.69 13.79 -6.94
C GLU A 321 7.32 14.58 -5.77
N ASN A 322 6.62 14.74 -4.66
CA ASN A 322 7.10 15.47 -3.48
C ASN A 322 7.63 14.57 -2.36
N TYR A 323 7.73 13.25 -2.59
CA TYR A 323 8.15 12.30 -1.56
C TYR A 323 9.58 12.58 -1.02
N ASP A 324 10.54 12.79 -1.93
CA ASP A 324 11.93 13.07 -1.56
C ASP A 324 12.06 14.40 -0.80
N LYS A 325 11.28 15.42 -1.18
CA LYS A 325 11.21 16.69 -0.46
C LYS A 325 10.64 16.51 0.94
N ALA A 326 9.58 15.72 1.07
CA ALA A 326 8.98 15.42 2.37
C ALA A 326 9.98 14.69 3.28
N LEU A 327 10.70 13.70 2.75
CA LEU A 327 11.74 12.98 3.49
C LEU A 327 12.85 13.93 3.95
N LYS A 328 13.29 14.83 3.06
CA LYS A 328 14.29 15.86 3.39
C LYS A 328 13.81 16.81 4.50
N LEU A 329 12.58 17.30 4.45
CA LEU A 329 12.01 18.15 5.52
C LEU A 329 11.96 17.42 6.86
N ILE A 330 11.58 16.15 6.89
CA ILE A 330 11.56 15.31 8.10
C ILE A 330 12.96 15.20 8.71
N ASP A 331 14.01 15.06 7.86
CA ASP A 331 15.40 15.05 8.30
C ASP A 331 15.86 16.40 8.80
N GLU A 332 15.55 17.50 8.10
CA GLU A 332 15.91 18.88 8.49
C GLU A 332 15.36 19.25 9.87
N VAL A 333 14.09 18.91 10.15
CA VAL A 333 13.48 19.16 11.47
C VAL A 333 13.94 18.14 12.52
N LYS A 334 14.71 17.12 12.13
CA LYS A 334 15.19 16.06 13.02
C LYS A 334 14.00 15.40 13.76
N PHE A 335 12.96 15.05 13.01
CA PHE A 335 11.66 14.67 13.59
C PHE A 335 11.74 13.48 14.54
N ASP A 336 12.57 12.50 14.24
CA ASP A 336 12.74 11.27 15.02
C ASP A 336 13.76 11.34 16.16
N LEU A 337 14.36 12.52 16.40
CA LEU A 337 15.43 12.71 17.40
C LEU A 337 14.96 13.35 18.72
#